data_81d41f523a9507b9a465590390c3d085
#
_entry.id   81d41f523a9507b9a465590390c3d085
#
_cell.length_a   1.000
_cell.length_b   1.000
_cell.length_c   1.000
_cell.angle_alpha   90.00
_cell.angle_beta   90.00
_cell.angle_gamma   90.00
#
_symmetry.space_group_name_H-M   'P 1'
#
loop_
_entity.id
_entity.type
_entity.pdbx_description
1 polymer ?
#
loop_
_entity_poly.entity_id
_entity_poly.type
_entity_poly.pdbx_seq_one_letter_code
_entity_poly.pdbx_strand_id
1 'polypeptide(L)'
;DAGMTIDDIDVVFGFANGMKAVDDVEIKGLTAVFGDKLAEKPVVELKEVLGESRAAAATTAAAHAALMFAGKIPSQEAYSIAADGSVSKTNVEASKLNNVLVVAYGAGGSYTAIVLSK
;
A
#
# COMPACT_ATOMS: atom_id res chain seq x y z
N ASP A 1 -6.60 -12.32 11.22
CA ASP A 1 -7.81 -12.69 10.48
C ASP A 1 -7.50 -13.27 9.10
N ALA A 2 -6.50 -12.72 8.38
CA ALA A 2 -6.10 -13.28 7.09
C ALA A 2 -5.27 -14.58 7.20
N GLY A 3 -4.85 -14.98 8.41
CA GLY A 3 -3.98 -16.12 8.62
C GLY A 3 -2.55 -15.94 8.10
N MET A 4 -2.14 -14.69 7.92
CA MET A 4 -0.84 -14.29 7.37
C MET A 4 -0.03 -13.47 8.38
N THR A 5 1.27 -13.42 8.17
CA THR A 5 2.20 -12.58 8.90
C THR A 5 2.66 -11.41 8.02
N ILE A 6 3.37 -10.45 8.61
CA ILE A 6 3.97 -9.34 7.85
C ILE A 6 4.99 -9.81 6.81
N ASP A 7 5.58 -10.98 7.00
CA ASP A 7 6.55 -11.55 6.04
C ASP A 7 5.88 -12.00 4.75
N ASP A 8 4.61 -12.39 4.82
CA ASP A 8 3.84 -12.85 3.67
C ASP A 8 3.39 -11.71 2.74
N ILE A 9 3.46 -10.45 3.19
CA ILE A 9 3.04 -9.27 2.41
C ILE A 9 4.19 -8.84 1.49
N ASP A 10 3.91 -8.72 0.20
CA ASP A 10 4.88 -8.29 -0.81
C ASP A 10 4.87 -6.78 -1.01
N VAL A 11 3.70 -6.15 -0.92
CA VAL A 11 3.51 -4.71 -1.18
C VAL A 11 2.34 -4.17 -0.37
N VAL A 12 2.42 -2.91 0.01
CA VAL A 12 1.32 -2.17 0.63
C VAL A 12 0.75 -1.18 -0.38
N PHE A 13 -0.56 -1.22 -0.61
CA PHE A 13 -1.27 -0.14 -1.28
C PHE A 13 -1.80 0.81 -0.21
N GLY A 14 -1.10 1.93 -0.08
CA GLY A 14 -1.34 2.92 0.94
C GLY A 14 -2.53 3.83 0.64
N PHE A 15 -2.90 4.62 1.62
CA PHE A 15 -3.98 5.60 1.51
C PHE A 15 -3.47 7.00 1.12
N ALA A 16 -2.19 7.30 1.31
CA ALA A 16 -1.60 8.62 1.16
C ALA A 16 -2.27 9.46 0.05
N ASN A 17 -2.57 10.71 0.37
CA ASN A 17 -3.27 11.64 -0.52
C ASN A 17 -2.50 12.95 -0.75
N GLY A 18 -1.23 13.00 -0.36
CA GLY A 18 -0.37 14.18 -0.44
C GLY A 18 -0.60 15.20 0.69
N MET A 19 -1.49 14.92 1.62
CA MET A 19 -1.67 15.74 2.82
C MET A 19 -0.71 15.28 3.90
N LYS A 20 0.31 16.08 4.19
CA LYS A 20 1.38 15.70 5.14
C LYS A 20 0.86 15.11 6.46
N ALA A 21 -0.19 15.68 7.03
CA ALA A 21 -0.75 15.20 8.29
C ALA A 21 -1.33 13.78 8.18
N VAL A 22 -1.91 13.41 7.05
CA VAL A 22 -2.44 12.08 6.78
C VAL A 22 -1.32 11.10 6.49
N ASP A 23 -0.39 11.51 5.64
CA ASP A 23 0.75 10.67 5.23
C ASP A 23 1.67 10.35 6.41
N ASP A 24 1.93 11.31 7.29
CA ASP A 24 2.71 11.10 8.53
C ASP A 24 2.04 10.08 9.47
N VAL A 25 0.72 10.08 9.57
CA VAL A 25 -0.02 9.11 10.40
C VAL A 25 0.05 7.72 9.78
N GLU A 26 -0.08 7.62 8.47
CA GLU A 26 0.05 6.34 7.77
C GLU A 26 1.44 5.73 7.95
N ILE A 27 2.50 6.52 7.73
CA ILE A 27 3.88 6.07 7.94
C ILE A 27 4.09 5.57 9.38
N LYS A 28 3.58 6.28 10.38
CA LYS A 28 3.62 5.83 11.78
C LYS A 28 2.90 4.51 12.00
N GLY A 29 1.72 4.35 11.40
CA GLY A 29 0.93 3.12 11.47
C GLY A 29 1.66 1.93 10.82
N LEU A 30 2.18 2.12 9.63
CA LEU A 30 2.96 1.10 8.92
C LEU A 30 4.24 0.73 9.69
N THR A 31 4.95 1.73 10.24
CA THR A 31 6.13 1.51 11.08
C THR A 31 5.79 0.70 12.33
N ALA A 32 4.66 0.98 12.98
CA ALA A 32 4.22 0.24 14.15
C ALA A 32 3.90 -1.24 13.85
N VAL A 33 3.40 -1.52 12.64
CA VAL A 33 3.06 -2.89 12.22
C VAL A 33 4.26 -3.65 11.69
N PHE A 34 5.04 -3.05 10.79
CA PHE A 34 6.12 -3.73 10.07
C PHE A 34 7.49 -3.60 10.77
N GLY A 35 7.67 -2.59 11.64
CA GLY A 35 8.95 -2.34 12.30
C GLY A 35 10.08 -2.16 11.28
N ASP A 36 11.22 -2.78 11.53
CA ASP A 36 12.39 -2.72 10.65
C ASP A 36 12.14 -3.31 9.25
N LYS A 37 11.14 -4.17 9.11
CA LYS A 37 10.77 -4.78 7.82
C LYS A 37 10.07 -3.82 6.87
N LEU A 38 9.61 -2.65 7.33
CA LEU A 38 8.93 -1.68 6.47
C LEU A 38 9.81 -1.25 5.29
N ALA A 39 11.12 -1.12 5.49
CA ALA A 39 12.05 -0.75 4.42
C ALA A 39 12.09 -1.74 3.26
N GLU A 40 11.70 -2.99 3.50
CA GLU A 40 11.64 -4.07 2.51
C GLU A 40 10.25 -4.18 1.84
N LYS A 41 9.27 -3.44 2.33
CA LYS A 41 7.88 -3.48 1.85
C LYS A 41 7.57 -2.22 1.04
N PRO A 42 7.57 -2.28 -0.29
CA PRO A 42 7.21 -1.14 -1.12
C PRO A 42 5.79 -0.67 -0.81
N VAL A 43 5.58 0.65 -0.82
CA VAL A 43 4.28 1.29 -0.63
C VAL A 43 3.88 1.96 -1.93
N VAL A 44 2.73 1.57 -2.47
CA VAL A 44 2.16 2.13 -3.70
C VAL A 44 1.14 3.21 -3.34
N GLU A 45 1.28 4.39 -3.93
CA GLU A 45 0.45 5.56 -3.72
C GLU A 45 -0.39 5.85 -4.96
N LEU A 46 -1.50 5.12 -5.15
CA LEU A 46 -2.31 5.22 -6.36
C LEU A 46 -2.95 6.59 -6.56
N LYS A 47 -3.18 7.35 -5.50
CA LYS A 47 -3.81 8.67 -5.60
C LYS A 47 -2.96 9.70 -6.33
N GLU A 48 -1.65 9.52 -6.40
CA GLU A 48 -0.78 10.37 -7.21
C GLU A 48 -1.10 10.24 -8.70
N VAL A 49 -1.56 9.06 -9.13
CA VAL A 49 -1.83 8.75 -10.54
C VAL A 49 -3.33 8.86 -10.85
N LEU A 50 -4.17 8.32 -9.98
CA LEU A 50 -5.62 8.20 -10.22
C LEU A 50 -6.46 9.30 -9.56
N GLY A 51 -5.85 10.10 -8.69
CA GLY A 51 -6.54 11.12 -7.93
C GLY A 51 -7.29 10.59 -6.71
N GLU A 52 -7.85 11.49 -5.93
CA GLU A 52 -8.60 11.16 -4.72
C GLU A 52 -10.02 10.68 -5.06
N SER A 53 -10.31 9.44 -4.74
CA SER A 53 -11.61 8.80 -5.02
C SER A 53 -12.48 8.64 -3.77
N ARG A 54 -12.06 9.17 -2.63
CA ARG A 54 -12.78 9.13 -1.34
C ARG A 54 -13.28 7.71 -1.00
N ALA A 55 -14.59 7.49 -1.06
CA ALA A 55 -15.21 6.22 -0.70
C ALA A 55 -14.77 5.02 -1.57
N ALA A 56 -14.23 5.26 -2.75
CA ALA A 56 -13.81 4.21 -3.68
C ALA A 56 -12.31 3.84 -3.56
N ALA A 57 -11.56 4.42 -2.62
CA ALA A 57 -10.11 4.23 -2.52
C ALA A 57 -9.71 2.75 -2.39
N ALA A 58 -10.34 2.01 -1.48
CA ALA A 58 -10.06 0.58 -1.30
C ALA A 58 -10.44 -0.25 -2.54
N THR A 59 -11.59 0.04 -3.15
CA THR A 59 -12.05 -0.66 -4.36
C THR A 59 -11.12 -0.39 -5.54
N THR A 60 -10.67 0.84 -5.72
CA THR A 60 -9.71 1.23 -6.76
C THR A 60 -8.38 0.51 -6.57
N ALA A 61 -7.86 0.47 -5.34
CA ALA A 61 -6.63 -0.25 -5.02
C ALA A 61 -6.77 -1.77 -5.26
N ALA A 62 -7.90 -2.37 -4.87
CA ALA A 62 -8.17 -3.77 -5.12
C ALA A 62 -8.25 -4.10 -6.62
N ALA A 63 -8.91 -3.26 -7.41
CA ALA A 63 -8.98 -3.42 -8.86
C ALA A 63 -7.58 -3.30 -9.49
N HIS A 64 -6.76 -2.35 -9.06
CA HIS A 64 -5.39 -2.18 -9.54
C HIS A 64 -4.53 -3.41 -9.22
N ALA A 65 -4.61 -3.93 -7.99
CA ALA A 65 -3.93 -5.15 -7.59
C ALA A 65 -4.35 -6.35 -8.46
N ALA A 66 -5.65 -6.51 -8.72
CA ALA A 66 -6.16 -7.56 -9.60
C ALA A 66 -5.61 -7.46 -11.03
N LEU A 67 -5.49 -6.25 -11.57
CA LEU A 67 -4.87 -6.01 -12.88
C LEU A 67 -3.38 -6.35 -12.88
N MET A 68 -2.66 -6.07 -11.80
CA MET A 68 -1.27 -6.49 -11.63
C MET A 68 -1.16 -8.02 -11.56
N PHE A 69 -1.99 -8.68 -10.77
CA PHE A 69 -2.02 -10.16 -10.70
C PHE A 69 -2.32 -10.80 -12.07
N ALA A 70 -3.15 -10.16 -12.88
CA ALA A 70 -3.45 -10.62 -14.24
C ALA A 70 -2.36 -10.26 -15.27
N GLY A 71 -1.28 -9.59 -14.86
CA GLY A 71 -0.20 -9.14 -15.74
C GLY A 71 -0.59 -8.00 -16.70
N LYS A 72 -1.75 -7.35 -16.48
CA LYS A 72 -2.22 -6.22 -17.30
C LYS A 72 -1.51 -4.91 -16.94
N ILE A 73 -1.02 -4.81 -15.71
CA ILE A 73 -0.13 -3.75 -15.23
C ILE A 73 1.17 -4.46 -14.83
N PRO A 74 2.21 -4.45 -15.67
CA PRO A 74 3.41 -5.25 -15.42
C PRO A 74 4.30 -4.71 -14.31
N SER A 75 4.26 -3.40 -14.06
CA SER A 75 4.99 -2.76 -12.98
C SER A 75 4.28 -1.51 -12.48
N GLN A 76 4.56 -1.13 -11.25
CA GLN A 76 4.00 0.05 -10.61
C GLN A 76 5.08 0.81 -9.83
N GLU A 77 5.13 2.14 -9.97
CA GLU A 77 5.96 3.00 -9.12
C GLU A 77 5.50 2.87 -7.67
N ALA A 78 6.45 2.81 -6.78
CA ALA A 78 6.23 2.66 -5.34
C ALA A 78 7.28 3.46 -4.57
N TYR A 79 7.14 3.49 -3.25
CA TYR A 79 8.07 4.12 -2.34
C TYR A 79 8.62 3.11 -1.34
N SER A 80 9.91 3.25 -1.02
CA SER A 80 10.54 2.57 0.11
C SER A 80 10.67 3.56 1.26
N ILE A 81 10.28 3.14 2.46
CA ILE A 81 10.32 3.95 3.68
C ILE A 81 11.42 3.39 4.58
N ALA A 82 12.52 4.14 4.72
CA ALA A 82 13.64 3.73 5.56
C ALA A 82 13.31 3.88 7.06
N ALA A 83 14.13 3.26 7.92
CA ALA A 83 13.96 3.30 9.38
C ALA A 83 14.02 4.72 9.97
N ASP A 84 14.76 5.64 9.34
CA ASP A 84 14.81 7.06 9.72
C ASP A 84 13.61 7.88 9.20
N GLY A 85 12.67 7.25 8.50
CA GLY A 85 11.49 7.88 7.90
C GLY A 85 11.73 8.51 6.54
N SER A 86 12.95 8.44 5.99
CA SER A 86 13.23 8.92 4.63
C SER A 86 12.53 8.04 3.59
N VAL A 87 12.06 8.67 2.51
CA VAL A 87 11.29 8.03 1.45
C VAL A 87 12.05 8.12 0.14
N SER A 88 12.15 7.02 -0.56
CA SER A 88 12.76 6.95 -1.89
C SER A 88 11.87 6.21 -2.88
N LYS A 89 11.96 6.57 -4.16
CA LYS A 89 11.21 5.89 -5.23
C LYS A 89 11.79 4.51 -5.54
N THR A 90 10.90 3.56 -5.83
CA THR A 90 11.21 2.21 -6.29
C THR A 90 10.12 1.74 -7.25
N ASN A 91 10.22 0.52 -7.72
CA ASN A 91 9.21 -0.12 -8.55
C ASN A 91 8.83 -1.50 -8.01
N VAL A 92 7.59 -1.88 -8.23
CA VAL A 92 7.05 -3.20 -7.92
C VAL A 92 6.73 -3.91 -9.23
N GLU A 93 7.32 -5.08 -9.41
CA GLU A 93 7.05 -5.95 -10.57
C GLU A 93 5.88 -6.87 -10.27
N ALA A 94 4.86 -6.85 -11.13
CA ALA A 94 3.66 -7.68 -10.97
C ALA A 94 3.96 -9.18 -10.88
N SER A 95 4.99 -9.64 -11.59
CA SER A 95 5.41 -11.06 -11.59
C SER A 95 5.89 -11.56 -10.23
N LYS A 96 6.28 -10.66 -9.32
CA LYS A 96 6.79 -10.97 -7.98
C LYS A 96 5.71 -10.88 -6.90
N LEU A 97 4.49 -10.44 -7.26
CA LEU A 97 3.41 -10.23 -6.31
C LEU A 97 2.58 -11.50 -6.11
N ASN A 98 2.38 -11.86 -4.86
CA ASN A 98 1.45 -12.89 -4.41
C ASN A 98 0.43 -12.32 -3.42
N ASN A 99 0.87 -11.43 -2.52
CA ASN A 99 0.02 -10.88 -1.47
C ASN A 99 0.17 -9.36 -1.39
N VAL A 100 -0.94 -8.66 -1.53
CA VAL A 100 -1.04 -7.21 -1.46
C VAL A 100 -1.86 -6.81 -0.24
N LEU A 101 -1.32 -5.94 0.61
CA LEU A 101 -2.07 -5.31 1.69
C LEU A 101 -2.63 -3.98 1.19
N VAL A 102 -3.94 -3.83 1.19
CA VAL A 102 -4.63 -2.57 0.90
C VAL A 102 -5.04 -1.93 2.22
N VAL A 103 -4.68 -0.66 2.41
CA VAL A 103 -5.06 0.14 3.57
C VAL A 103 -5.93 1.30 3.12
N ALA A 104 -7.05 1.52 3.79
CA ALA A 104 -7.94 2.64 3.51
C ALA A 104 -8.50 3.22 4.80
N TYR A 105 -8.65 4.54 4.80
CA TYR A 105 -9.22 5.31 5.91
C TYR A 105 -10.48 6.05 5.44
N GLY A 106 -11.50 6.05 6.27
CA GLY A 106 -12.72 6.80 6.03
C GLY A 106 -12.83 8.04 6.92
N ALA A 107 -13.41 9.11 6.39
CA ALA A 107 -13.80 10.26 7.21
C ALA A 107 -14.76 9.78 8.31
N GLY A 108 -14.52 10.18 9.56
CA GLY A 108 -15.27 9.69 10.72
C GLY A 108 -14.57 8.57 11.48
N GLY A 109 -13.34 8.20 11.09
CA GLY A 109 -12.48 7.30 11.86
C GLY A 109 -12.65 5.82 11.58
N SER A 110 -13.18 5.45 10.42
CA SER A 110 -13.17 4.05 9.98
C SER A 110 -11.83 3.72 9.31
N TYR A 111 -11.30 2.55 9.61
CA TYR A 111 -10.06 2.03 9.05
C TYR A 111 -10.30 0.64 8.50
N THR A 112 -9.74 0.37 7.34
CA THR A 112 -9.86 -0.93 6.68
C THR A 112 -8.48 -1.39 6.22
N ALA A 113 -8.17 -2.65 6.49
CA ALA A 113 -7.00 -3.33 5.95
C ALA A 113 -7.46 -4.65 5.33
N ILE A 114 -7.11 -4.87 4.07
CA ILE A 114 -7.52 -6.06 3.30
C ILE A 114 -6.29 -6.68 2.69
N VAL A 115 -6.14 -7.99 2.80
CA VAL A 115 -5.11 -8.72 2.06
C VAL A 115 -5.75 -9.36 0.83
N LEU A 116 -5.17 -9.09 -0.32
CA LEU A 116 -5.52 -9.72 -1.60
C LEU A 116 -4.40 -10.67 -1.99
N SER A 117 -4.76 -11.90 -2.31
CA SER A 117 -3.80 -12.93 -2.74
C SER A 117 -4.08 -13.38 -4.17
N LYS A 118 -3.01 -13.69 -4.88
CA LYS A 118 -3.06 -14.21 -6.25
C LYS A 118 -3.53 -15.66 -6.28
#